data_da3d835b45f0e3f1a78728cf5bfffa6d
#
_entry.id   da3d835b45f0e3f1a78728cf5bfffa6d
#
_cell.length_a   1.000
_cell.length_b   1.000
_cell.length_c   1.000
_cell.angle_alpha   90.00
_cell.angle_beta   90.00
_cell.angle_gamma   90.00
#
_symmetry.space_group_name_H-M   'P 1'
#
loop_
_entity.id
_entity.type
_entity.pdbx_description
1 polymer ?
#
loop_
_entity_poly.entity_id
_entity_poly.type
_entity_poly.pdbx_seq_one_letter_code
_entity_poly.pdbx_strand_id
1 'polypeptide(L)' 'MIKEHDCIVLTQDLPDDGLQAGDVGTVVHLYRDGEAYEVEFVTLDGHTATVVTVEVAQVRPVTRRDLTHTWELQTV' A
#
# COMPACT_ATOMS: atom_id res chain seq x y z
N MET A 1 -3.13 15.46 2.12
CA MET A 1 -1.76 15.10 1.69
C MET A 1 -1.28 13.89 2.46
N ILE A 2 -0.71 12.93 1.75
CA ILE A 2 -0.24 11.70 2.36
C ILE A 2 1.04 11.95 3.15
N LYS A 3 1.09 11.43 4.36
CA LYS A 3 2.21 11.62 5.28
C LYS A 3 2.73 10.26 5.75
N GLU A 4 3.91 10.26 6.34
CA GLU A 4 4.47 9.08 6.98
C GLU A 4 3.48 8.51 7.98
N HIS A 5 3.32 7.20 7.97
CA HIS A 5 2.40 6.41 8.80
C HIS A 5 0.94 6.47 8.36
N ASP A 6 0.61 7.24 7.32
CA ASP A 6 -0.74 7.20 6.76
C ASP A 6 -0.97 5.89 6.03
N CYS A 7 -2.22 5.44 6.04
CA CYS A 7 -2.64 4.31 5.22
C CYS A 7 -2.99 4.79 3.82
N ILE A 8 -2.62 3.98 2.84
CA ILE A 8 -2.94 4.25 1.43
C ILE A 8 -3.52 3.02 0.79
N VAL A 9 -4.19 3.23 -0.33
CA VAL A 9 -4.77 2.16 -1.13
C VAL A 9 -4.11 2.19 -2.50
N LEU A 10 -3.70 1.01 -2.99
CA LEU A 10 -3.21 0.88 -4.36
C LEU A 10 -4.36 1.11 -5.33
N THR A 11 -4.11 1.92 -6.35
CA THR A 11 -5.09 2.18 -7.40
C THR A 11 -4.87 1.32 -8.63
N GLN A 12 -3.79 0.56 -8.65
CA GLN A 12 -3.47 -0.34 -9.75
C GLN A 12 -2.76 -1.57 -9.20
N ASP A 13 -2.72 -2.62 -10.01
CA ASP A 13 -2.01 -3.84 -9.65
C ASP A 13 -0.50 -3.62 -9.70
N LEU A 14 0.21 -4.31 -8.81
CA LEU A 14 1.66 -4.38 -8.83
C LEU A 14 2.03 -5.85 -8.92
N PRO A 15 1.93 -6.45 -10.10
CA PRO A 15 2.07 -7.91 -10.24
C PRO A 15 3.46 -8.43 -9.88
N ASP A 16 4.50 -7.63 -10.11
CA ASP A 16 5.86 -8.06 -9.74
C ASP A 16 6.03 -8.18 -8.24
N ASP A 17 5.18 -7.51 -7.46
CA ASP A 17 5.22 -7.54 -6.01
C ASP A 17 4.11 -8.40 -5.42
N GLY A 18 3.29 -9.00 -6.27
CA GLY A 18 2.19 -9.84 -5.82
C GLY A 18 1.04 -9.08 -5.19
N LEU A 19 0.89 -7.80 -5.55
CA LEU A 19 -0.13 -6.93 -4.96
C LEU A 19 -1.17 -6.55 -6.01
N GLN A 20 -2.35 -6.18 -5.53
CA GLN A 20 -3.49 -5.84 -6.39
C GLN A 20 -4.03 -4.46 -6.04
N ALA A 21 -4.69 -3.84 -7.02
CA ALA A 21 -5.47 -2.64 -6.76
C ALA A 21 -6.45 -2.92 -5.62
N GLY A 22 -6.56 -1.99 -4.69
CA GLY A 22 -7.38 -2.15 -3.51
C GLY A 22 -6.63 -2.62 -2.28
N ASP A 23 -5.39 -3.09 -2.43
CA ASP A 23 -4.60 -3.45 -1.27
C ASP A 23 -4.22 -2.21 -0.49
N VAL A 24 -4.24 -2.32 0.84
CA VAL A 24 -3.96 -1.23 1.76
C VAL A 24 -2.59 -1.42 2.38
N GLY A 25 -1.82 -0.36 2.40
CA GLY A 25 -0.52 -0.36 3.05
C GLY A 25 -0.30 0.86 3.90
N THR A 26 0.82 0.89 4.61
CA THR A 26 1.19 2.00 5.47
C THR A 26 2.46 2.65 4.95
N VAL A 27 2.44 3.97 4.81
CA VAL A 27 3.62 4.72 4.37
C VAL A 27 4.66 4.71 5.48
N VAL A 28 5.84 4.19 5.19
CA VAL A 28 6.94 4.14 6.16
C VAL A 28 8.04 5.13 5.83
N HIS A 29 8.03 5.71 4.62
CA HIS A 29 9.00 6.73 4.24
C HIS A 29 8.47 7.53 3.07
N LEU A 30 8.75 8.84 3.08
CA LEU A 30 8.40 9.73 1.98
C LEU A 30 9.69 10.08 1.25
N TYR A 31 9.69 9.86 -0.04
CA TYR A 31 10.82 10.31 -0.84
C TYR A 31 10.64 11.78 -1.19
N ARG A 32 11.71 12.38 -1.59
CA ARG A 32 11.84 13.80 -1.91
C ARG A 32 10.58 14.37 -2.56
N ASP A 33 10.08 15.47 -1.98
CA ASP A 33 8.97 16.27 -2.52
C ASP A 33 7.66 15.49 -2.66
N GLY A 34 7.54 14.34 -2.00
CA GLY A 34 6.31 13.57 -2.07
C GLY A 34 6.07 12.91 -3.42
N GLU A 35 7.12 12.69 -4.19
CA GLU A 35 6.98 12.06 -5.52
C GLU A 35 6.80 10.55 -5.44
N ALA A 36 7.30 9.95 -4.37
CA ALA A 36 7.21 8.52 -4.17
C ALA A 36 7.14 8.21 -2.69
N TYR A 37 6.64 7.02 -2.38
CA TYR A 37 6.51 6.55 -1.01
C TYR A 37 7.09 5.15 -0.90
N GLU A 38 7.67 4.86 0.26
CA GLU A 38 7.97 3.49 0.65
C GLU A 38 6.78 3.02 1.45
N VAL A 39 6.17 1.90 1.06
CA VAL A 39 4.93 1.44 1.67
C VAL A 39 5.09 0.00 2.13
N GLU A 40 4.70 -0.24 3.38
CA GLU A 40 4.70 -1.58 3.94
C GLU A 40 3.30 -2.17 3.83
N PHE A 41 3.20 -3.36 3.25
CA PHE A 41 1.96 -4.11 3.18
C PHE A 41 2.07 -5.29 4.14
N VAL A 42 1.07 -5.43 4.99
CA VAL A 42 1.05 -6.49 6.00
C VAL A 42 -0.23 -7.31 5.85
N THR A 43 -0.15 -8.57 6.24
CA THR A 43 -1.34 -9.40 6.33
C THR A 43 -2.13 -9.02 7.58
N LEU A 44 -3.39 -9.44 7.65
CA LEU A 44 -4.24 -9.08 8.79
C LEU A 44 -3.73 -9.64 10.12
N ASP A 45 -2.92 -10.69 10.08
CA ASP A 45 -2.31 -11.23 11.30
C ASP A 45 -1.03 -10.49 11.71
N GLY A 46 -0.69 -9.41 11.00
CA GLY A 46 0.41 -8.54 11.40
C GLY A 46 1.77 -8.89 10.81
N HIS A 47 1.84 -9.87 9.93
CA HIS A 47 3.14 -10.20 9.31
C HIS A 47 3.37 -9.32 8.09
N THR A 48 4.58 -8.78 7.97
CA THR A 48 4.94 -7.98 6.80
C THR A 48 4.98 -8.88 5.58
N ALA A 49 4.18 -8.53 4.57
CA ALA A 49 4.19 -9.24 3.30
C ALA A 49 5.30 -8.71 2.41
N THR A 50 5.41 -7.39 2.31
CA THR A 50 6.42 -6.76 1.45
C THR A 50 6.50 -5.27 1.73
N VAL A 51 7.63 -4.68 1.38
CA VAL A 51 7.82 -3.23 1.39
C VAL A 51 8.16 -2.83 -0.03
N VAL A 52 7.41 -1.88 -0.58
CA VAL A 52 7.50 -1.52 -1.99
C VAL A 52 7.58 -0.01 -2.14
N THR A 53 8.37 0.44 -3.09
CA THR A 53 8.38 1.85 -3.50
C THR A 53 7.26 2.06 -4.51
N VAL A 54 6.37 3.01 -4.23
CA VAL A 54 5.26 3.34 -5.13
C VAL A 54 5.30 4.81 -5.49
N GLU A 55 4.78 5.13 -6.66
CA GLU A 55 4.66 6.52 -7.10
C GLU A 55 3.34 7.09 -6.66
N VAL A 56 3.28 8.42 -6.55
CA VAL A 56 2.07 9.13 -6.14
C VAL A 56 0.85 8.69 -6.96
N ALA A 57 1.03 8.49 -8.26
CA ALA A 57 -0.09 8.15 -9.14
C ALA A 57 -0.62 6.73 -8.92
N GLN A 58 0.07 5.91 -8.15
CA GLN A 58 -0.30 4.51 -7.95
C GLN A 58 -1.12 4.30 -6.68
N VAL A 59 -1.31 5.34 -5.88
CA VAL A 59 -1.96 5.22 -4.57
C VAL A 59 -2.93 6.37 -4.34
N ARG A 60 -3.83 6.15 -3.40
CA ARG A 60 -4.70 7.22 -2.88
C ARG A 60 -4.83 7.06 -1.37
N PRO A 61 -5.22 8.13 -0.66
CA PRO A 61 -5.47 8.01 0.79
C PRO A 61 -6.65 7.07 1.06
N VAL A 62 -6.60 6.41 2.21
CA VAL A 62 -7.75 5.65 2.73
C VAL A 62 -8.76 6.66 3.25
N THR A 63 -10.05 6.42 3.00
CA THR A 63 -11.13 7.28 3.49
C THR A 63 -12.06 6.45 4.36
N ARG A 64 -12.94 7.15 5.10
CA ARG A 64 -13.91 6.49 5.97
C ARG A 64 -14.97 5.70 5.19
N ARG A 65 -15.05 5.91 3.88
CA ARG A 65 -16.02 5.22 3.04
C ARG A 65 -15.45 3.96 2.40
N ASP A 66 -14.18 3.67 2.64
CA ASP A 66 -13.56 2.47 2.07
C ASP A 66 -14.03 1.24 2.82
N LEU A 67 -14.33 0.20 2.06
CA LEU A 67 -14.66 -1.11 2.62
C LEU A 67 -13.43 -1.99 2.58
N THR A 68 -13.29 -2.86 3.58
CA THR A 68 -12.20 -3.81 3.60
C THR A 68 -12.38 -4.80 2.46
N HIS A 69 -11.30 -5.02 1.73
CA HIS A 69 -11.22 -5.97 0.63
C HIS A 69 -10.18 -7.02 1.04
N THR A 70 -10.57 -8.29 1.04
CA THR A 70 -9.66 -9.32 1.51
C THR A 70 -9.43 -10.40 0.46
N TRP A 71 -8.20 -10.91 0.43
CA TRP A 71 -7.81 -12.06 -0.35
C TRP A 71 -6.60 -12.68 0.33
N GLU A 72 -6.43 -13.97 0.12
CA GLU A 72 -5.33 -14.66 0.79
C GLU A 72 -4.07 -14.54 -0.05
N LEU A 73 -3.01 -14.03 0.59
CA LEU A 73 -1.73 -13.88 -0.09
C LEU A 73 -1.14 -15.27 -0.38
N GLN A 74 -0.79 -15.48 -1.63
CA GLN A 74 -0.17 -16.73 -2.06
C GLN A 74 1.30 -16.73 -1.67
N THR A 75 1.73 -17.79 -0.98
CA THR A 75 3.14 -17.96 -0.67
C THR A 75 3.69 -19.07 -1.55
N VAL A 76 4.91 -18.91 -1.98
CA VAL A 76 5.56 -19.87 -2.87
C VAL A 76 6.46 -20.78 -2.05
#